data_5205f58825e846ef4ef55b893421bc2f
#
_entry.id   5205f58825e846ef4ef55b893421bc2f
#
_cell.length_a   1.000
_cell.length_b   1.000
_cell.length_c   1.000
_cell.angle_alpha   90.00
_cell.angle_beta   90.00
_cell.angle_gamma   90.00
#
_symmetry.space_group_name_H-M   'P 1'
#
loop_
_entity.id
_entity.type
_entity.pdbx_description
1 polymer ?
#
loop_
_entity_poly.entity_id
_entity_poly.type
_entity_poly.pdbx_seq_one_letter_code
_entity_poly.pdbx_strand_id
1 'polypeptide(L)'
;MTPLVQAEFWDGDPDIDAICRLSKKPIVKFKHFEPFTTYQLTPFNSQNTFLHRSVLKYYSVFPYTGRMDDIWGAYVMQYHFPNSVLFNKATVYQARNPQDLVKNLENEVIGYRNTLNLLNNLKDYMSLLPEKTVEYFNIYQKYFN
;
A
#
# COMPACT_ATOMS: atom_id res chain seq x y z
N MET A 1 -5.75 -14.54 -16.34
CA MET A 1 -6.01 -14.31 -14.91
C MET A 1 -6.86 -13.05 -14.79
N THR A 2 -7.94 -13.06 -14.03
CA THR A 2 -8.75 -11.87 -13.84
C THR A 2 -8.15 -11.07 -12.67
N PRO A 3 -7.73 -9.82 -12.86
CA PRO A 3 -7.20 -9.02 -11.78
C PRO A 3 -8.29 -8.75 -10.73
N LEU A 4 -7.93 -8.82 -9.45
CA LEU A 4 -8.81 -8.50 -8.33
C LEU A 4 -8.55 -7.11 -7.78
N VAL A 5 -7.40 -6.54 -8.12
CA VAL A 5 -7.00 -5.17 -7.78
C VAL A 5 -6.51 -4.49 -9.05
N GLN A 6 -6.99 -3.29 -9.30
CA GLN A 6 -6.48 -2.42 -10.35
C GLN A 6 -5.91 -1.16 -9.69
N ALA A 7 -4.60 -1.10 -9.61
CA ALA A 7 -3.85 0.02 -9.08
C ALA A 7 -3.44 0.95 -10.22
N GLU A 8 -3.95 2.17 -10.22
CA GLU A 8 -3.64 3.16 -11.24
C GLU A 8 -2.59 4.13 -10.73
N PHE A 9 -1.69 4.55 -11.61
CA PHE A 9 -0.76 5.62 -11.30
C PHE A 9 -1.44 6.98 -11.38
N TRP A 10 -0.72 8.03 -10.98
CA TRP A 10 -1.12 9.42 -11.11
C TRP A 10 0.04 10.29 -11.52
N ASP A 11 -0.27 11.31 -12.29
CA ASP A 11 0.67 12.38 -12.62
C ASP A 11 0.76 13.40 -11.48
N GLY A 12 1.78 14.23 -11.50
CA GLY A 12 1.96 15.31 -10.54
C GLY A 12 2.92 14.99 -9.41
N ASP A 13 2.55 15.31 -8.19
CA ASP A 13 3.38 15.08 -6.99
C ASP A 13 3.29 13.63 -6.53
N PRO A 14 4.35 12.80 -6.73
CA PRO A 14 4.28 11.37 -6.48
C PRO A 14 4.21 11.03 -4.98
N ASP A 15 3.69 9.83 -4.68
CA ASP A 15 3.73 9.28 -3.34
C ASP A 15 5.05 8.57 -3.12
N ILE A 16 6.03 9.31 -2.64
CA ILE A 16 7.38 8.83 -2.32
C ILE A 16 7.59 8.85 -0.81
N ASP A 17 8.52 8.02 -0.34
CA ASP A 17 8.87 7.96 1.06
C ASP A 17 9.46 9.29 1.59
N ALA A 18 9.40 9.47 2.90
CA ALA A 18 9.80 10.71 3.54
C ALA A 18 11.29 11.03 3.36
N ILE A 19 12.17 10.03 3.35
CA ILE A 19 13.61 10.24 3.13
C ILE A 19 13.85 10.79 1.72
N CYS A 20 13.23 10.20 0.72
CA CYS A 20 13.30 10.70 -0.65
C CYS A 20 12.75 12.13 -0.75
N ARG A 21 11.62 12.40 -0.10
CA ARG A 21 10.97 13.72 -0.13
C ARG A 21 11.75 14.82 0.59
N LEU A 22 12.52 14.49 1.63
CA LEU A 22 13.44 15.44 2.28
C LEU A 22 14.55 15.91 1.34
N SER A 23 14.95 15.06 0.40
CA SER A 23 16.06 15.36 -0.53
C SER A 23 15.59 15.81 -1.91
N LYS A 24 14.34 15.49 -2.32
CA LYS A 24 13.82 15.73 -3.67
C LYS A 24 12.37 16.18 -3.64
N LYS A 25 12.00 17.03 -4.61
CA LYS A 25 10.61 17.44 -4.85
C LYS A 25 10.24 17.14 -6.30
N PRO A 26 10.12 15.88 -6.69
CA PRO A 26 9.82 15.51 -8.06
C PRO A 26 8.38 15.87 -8.43
N ILE A 27 8.20 16.24 -9.69
CA ILE A 27 6.89 16.22 -10.35
C ILE A 27 7.00 15.18 -11.47
N VAL A 28 6.09 14.25 -11.50
CA VAL A 28 6.13 13.10 -12.39
C VAL A 28 5.03 13.22 -13.44
N LYS A 29 5.36 12.81 -14.66
CA LYS A 29 4.40 12.58 -15.72
C LYS A 29 4.68 11.23 -16.33
N PHE A 30 3.71 10.32 -16.21
CA PHE A 30 3.83 8.99 -16.81
C PHE A 30 3.68 9.07 -18.33
N LYS A 31 4.58 8.40 -19.05
CA LYS A 31 4.38 8.11 -20.46
C LYS A 31 3.33 7.02 -20.61
N HIS A 32 2.70 6.93 -21.78
CA HIS A 32 1.81 5.81 -22.07
C HIS A 32 2.56 4.48 -21.96
N PHE A 33 1.93 3.52 -21.29
CA PHE A 33 2.38 2.13 -21.22
C PHE A 33 1.15 1.21 -21.16
N GLU A 34 1.33 -0.03 -21.56
CA GLU A 34 0.28 -1.04 -21.45
C GLU A 34 0.13 -1.51 -19.98
N PRO A 35 -1.07 -1.82 -19.55
CA PRO A 35 -1.30 -2.39 -18.22
C PRO A 35 -0.46 -3.66 -18.01
N PHE A 36 0.10 -3.81 -16.82
CA PHE A 36 0.95 -4.94 -16.49
C PHE A 36 0.68 -5.53 -15.10
N THR A 37 1.01 -6.78 -14.92
CA THR A 37 1.03 -7.47 -13.64
C THR A 37 2.47 -7.85 -13.28
N THR A 38 2.70 -8.15 -12.02
CA THR A 38 3.98 -8.64 -11.53
C THR A 38 3.80 -9.91 -10.69
N TYR A 39 4.74 -10.80 -10.78
CA TYR A 39 4.80 -12.00 -9.92
C TYR A 39 5.43 -11.73 -8.56
N GLN A 40 6.02 -10.55 -8.38
CA GLN A 40 6.60 -10.13 -7.12
C GLN A 40 5.56 -9.36 -6.29
N LEU A 41 5.70 -9.43 -4.98
CA LEU A 41 4.96 -8.55 -4.07
C LEU A 41 5.33 -7.10 -4.38
N THR A 42 4.35 -6.33 -4.79
CA THR A 42 4.53 -4.93 -5.18
C THR A 42 3.53 -4.08 -4.42
N PRO A 43 3.97 -3.04 -3.72
CA PRO A 43 3.04 -2.19 -2.99
C PRO A 43 2.11 -1.46 -3.95
N PHE A 44 0.90 -1.26 -3.52
CA PHE A 44 0.00 -0.24 -4.06
C PHE A 44 -0.61 0.53 -2.90
N ASN A 45 -0.99 1.76 -3.14
CA ASN A 45 -1.68 2.56 -2.14
C ASN A 45 -3.19 2.59 -2.42
N SER A 46 -3.95 3.07 -1.45
CA SER A 46 -5.41 3.12 -1.53
C SER A 46 -5.97 4.27 -2.37
N GLN A 47 -5.14 5.22 -2.81
CA GLN A 47 -5.62 6.51 -3.32
C GLN A 47 -6.29 6.42 -4.71
N ASN A 48 -5.74 5.63 -5.61
CA ASN A 48 -6.26 5.48 -6.97
C ASN A 48 -6.33 3.99 -7.36
N THR A 49 -7.10 3.24 -6.59
CA THR A 49 -7.13 1.78 -6.68
C THR A 49 -8.53 1.23 -6.60
N PHE A 50 -8.88 0.36 -7.54
CA PHE A 50 -10.08 -0.45 -7.50
C PHE A 50 -9.79 -1.78 -6.82
N LEU A 51 -10.65 -2.16 -5.88
CA LEU A 51 -10.60 -3.40 -5.15
C LEU A 51 -11.85 -4.23 -5.44
N HIS A 52 -11.67 -5.45 -5.94
CA HIS A 52 -12.80 -6.37 -6.03
C HIS A 52 -13.22 -6.80 -4.61
N ARG A 53 -14.53 -6.94 -4.38
CA ARG A 53 -15.08 -7.26 -3.04
C ARG A 53 -14.46 -8.48 -2.38
N SER A 54 -14.00 -9.47 -3.16
CA SER A 54 -13.44 -10.72 -2.62
C SER A 54 -12.13 -10.51 -1.87
N VAL A 55 -11.36 -9.44 -2.16
CA VAL A 55 -10.11 -9.16 -1.47
C VAL A 55 -10.29 -8.41 -0.16
N LEU A 56 -11.45 -7.80 0.07
CA LEU A 56 -11.68 -6.91 1.21
C LEU A 56 -11.52 -7.62 2.56
N LYS A 57 -11.79 -8.91 2.65
CA LYS A 57 -11.53 -9.68 3.88
C LYS A 57 -10.07 -9.62 4.33
N TYR A 58 -9.12 -9.46 3.39
CA TYR A 58 -7.68 -9.50 3.63
C TYR A 58 -6.99 -8.17 3.33
N TYR A 59 -7.69 -7.21 2.74
CA TYR A 59 -7.20 -5.86 2.55
C TYR A 59 -7.86 -4.92 3.54
N SER A 60 -7.05 -4.22 4.29
CA SER A 60 -7.49 -3.13 5.16
C SER A 60 -6.41 -2.05 5.25
N VAL A 61 -6.82 -0.84 5.50
CA VAL A 61 -5.92 0.24 5.93
C VAL A 61 -5.65 0.02 7.41
N PHE A 62 -4.45 -0.49 7.74
CA PHE A 62 -4.11 -0.92 9.10
C PHE A 62 -3.86 0.27 10.03
N PRO A 63 -4.65 0.48 11.08
CA PRO A 63 -4.36 1.51 12.07
C PRO A 63 -3.09 1.16 12.86
N TYR A 64 -2.46 2.15 13.49
CA TYR A 64 -1.26 2.03 14.32
C TYR A 64 0.01 1.56 13.58
N THR A 65 0.05 1.64 12.29
CA THR A 65 1.21 1.30 11.45
C THR A 65 1.85 2.53 10.80
N GLY A 66 1.51 3.71 11.27
CA GLY A 66 2.00 4.98 10.72
C GLY A 66 1.56 5.16 9.27
N ARG A 67 2.51 5.46 8.39
CA ARG A 67 2.25 5.64 6.95
C ARG A 67 2.38 4.33 6.14
N MET A 68 2.45 3.19 6.83
CA MET A 68 2.48 1.87 6.19
C MET A 68 1.09 1.21 6.15
N ASP A 69 0.07 1.93 6.51
CA ASP A 69 -1.28 1.45 6.72
C ASP A 69 -1.88 0.73 5.50
N ASP A 70 -1.90 1.34 4.34
CA ASP A 70 -2.38 0.75 3.09
C ASP A 70 -1.32 -0.13 2.40
N ILE A 71 -0.04 0.21 2.52
CA ILE A 71 1.08 -0.55 1.96
C ILE A 71 1.18 -1.95 2.58
N TRP A 72 1.12 -2.05 3.90
CA TRP A 72 1.13 -3.36 4.57
C TRP A 72 -0.16 -4.13 4.31
N GLY A 73 -1.30 -3.44 4.22
CA GLY A 73 -2.56 -4.03 3.78
C GLY A 73 -2.44 -4.64 2.37
N ALA A 74 -1.77 -3.94 1.45
CA ALA A 74 -1.52 -4.43 0.10
C ALA A 74 -0.66 -5.70 0.09
N TYR A 75 0.37 -5.80 0.92
CA TYR A 75 1.20 -7.00 1.01
C TYR A 75 0.43 -8.18 1.61
N VAL A 76 -0.32 -7.97 2.69
CA VAL A 76 -1.15 -9.02 3.30
C VAL A 76 -2.19 -9.53 2.32
N MET A 77 -2.85 -8.64 1.59
CA MET A 77 -3.82 -9.03 0.56
C MET A 77 -3.16 -9.88 -0.54
N GLN A 78 -2.00 -9.47 -1.04
CA GLN A 78 -1.29 -10.21 -2.10
C GLN A 78 -0.76 -11.57 -1.63
N TYR A 79 -0.48 -11.73 -0.35
CA TYR A 79 -0.16 -13.04 0.21
C TYR A 79 -1.34 -14.03 0.05
N HIS A 80 -2.57 -13.55 0.27
CA HIS A 80 -3.78 -14.38 0.10
C HIS A 80 -4.24 -14.51 -1.35
N PHE A 81 -3.92 -13.50 -2.19
CA PHE A 81 -4.30 -13.46 -3.61
C PHE A 81 -3.08 -13.11 -4.47
N PRO A 82 -2.16 -14.05 -4.65
CA PRO A 82 -0.94 -13.80 -5.43
C PRO A 82 -1.28 -13.50 -6.90
N ASN A 83 -0.48 -12.66 -7.52
CA ASN A 83 -0.61 -12.25 -8.93
C ASN A 83 -1.96 -11.62 -9.29
N SER A 84 -2.63 -11.00 -8.33
CA SER A 84 -3.98 -10.44 -8.51
C SER A 84 -4.01 -8.93 -8.80
N VAL A 85 -2.86 -8.26 -8.80
CA VAL A 85 -2.75 -6.82 -8.99
C VAL A 85 -2.40 -6.50 -10.44
N LEU A 86 -3.22 -5.66 -11.05
CA LEU A 86 -2.97 -5.04 -12.35
C LEU A 86 -2.56 -3.58 -12.12
N PHE A 87 -1.38 -3.20 -12.59
CA PHE A 87 -0.94 -1.81 -12.61
C PHE A 87 -1.36 -1.15 -13.93
N ASN A 88 -1.92 0.05 -13.87
CA ASN A 88 -2.47 0.73 -15.02
C ASN A 88 -1.94 2.18 -15.12
N LYS A 89 -2.19 2.79 -16.27
CA LYS A 89 -1.76 4.18 -16.58
C LYS A 89 -2.22 5.18 -15.53
N ALA A 90 -1.58 6.35 -15.52
CA ALA A 90 -2.05 7.48 -14.72
C ALA A 90 -3.42 7.98 -15.25
N THR A 91 -4.38 8.08 -14.35
CA THR A 91 -5.75 8.51 -14.64
C THR A 91 -6.13 9.80 -13.94
N VAL A 92 -5.36 10.23 -12.97
CA VAL A 92 -5.57 11.45 -12.21
C VAL A 92 -4.27 12.25 -12.07
N TYR A 93 -4.40 13.52 -11.72
CA TYR A 93 -3.30 14.39 -11.36
C TYR A 93 -3.34 14.68 -9.87
N GLN A 94 -2.23 14.45 -9.16
CA GLN A 94 -2.13 14.71 -7.73
C GLN A 94 -1.39 16.01 -7.46
N ALA A 95 -2.07 16.92 -6.77
CA ALA A 95 -1.49 18.07 -6.11
C ALA A 95 -1.53 17.84 -4.59
N ARG A 96 -0.41 18.05 -3.88
CA ARG A 96 -0.36 17.88 -2.43
C ARG A 96 -0.46 19.21 -1.69
N ASN A 97 -1.14 19.18 -0.57
CA ASN A 97 -1.07 20.24 0.41
C ASN A 97 0.34 20.30 1.03
N PRO A 98 0.72 21.44 1.66
CA PRO A 98 1.95 21.52 2.44
C PRO A 98 2.07 20.37 3.43
N GLN A 99 3.24 19.75 3.49
CA GLN A 99 3.51 18.56 4.29
C GLN A 99 4.47 18.89 5.43
N ASP A 100 4.20 18.38 6.62
CA ASP A 100 5.19 18.28 7.69
C ASP A 100 6.11 17.08 7.41
N LEU A 101 7.26 17.34 6.83
CA LEU A 101 8.18 16.29 6.38
C LEU A 101 8.81 15.53 7.56
N VAL A 102 9.03 16.20 8.70
CA VAL A 102 9.58 15.57 9.90
C VAL A 102 8.57 14.60 10.48
N LYS A 103 7.32 15.03 10.63
CA LYS A 103 6.23 14.15 11.10
C LYS A 103 5.98 12.97 10.15
N ASN A 104 6.11 13.18 8.83
CA ASN A 104 6.01 12.10 7.86
C ASN A 104 7.13 11.07 8.09
N LEU A 105 8.38 11.53 8.28
CA LEU A 105 9.50 10.65 8.57
C LEU A 105 9.29 9.86 9.86
N GLU A 106 8.87 10.51 10.93
CA GLU A 106 8.55 9.84 12.21
C GLU A 106 7.51 8.73 12.02
N ASN A 107 6.45 9.01 11.24
CA ASN A 107 5.38 8.04 10.95
C ASN A 107 5.81 6.91 9.99
N GLU A 108 6.91 7.05 9.26
CA GLU A 108 7.47 6.02 8.38
C GLU A 108 8.54 5.16 9.05
N VAL A 109 9.06 5.54 10.22
CA VAL A 109 10.10 4.77 10.93
C VAL A 109 9.69 3.32 11.17
N ILE A 110 8.43 3.06 11.50
CA ILE A 110 7.91 1.71 11.68
C ILE A 110 8.07 0.88 10.38
N GLY A 111 7.83 1.51 9.22
CA GLY A 111 8.00 0.89 7.91
C GLY A 111 9.45 0.53 7.63
N TYR A 112 10.37 1.48 7.80
CA TYR A 112 11.80 1.23 7.57
C TYR A 112 12.34 0.11 8.46
N ARG A 113 11.86 -0.02 9.69
CA ARG A 113 12.31 -1.05 10.63
C ARG A 113 11.73 -2.43 10.36
N ASN A 114 10.48 -2.52 9.91
CA ASN A 114 9.73 -3.77 9.99
C ASN A 114 9.24 -4.32 8.64
N THR A 115 9.17 -3.52 7.57
CA THR A 115 8.60 -3.98 6.29
C THR A 115 9.36 -5.18 5.73
N LEU A 116 10.69 -5.19 5.76
CA LEU A 116 11.45 -6.32 5.24
C LEU A 116 11.19 -7.61 6.03
N ASN A 117 11.09 -7.51 7.35
CA ASN A 117 10.75 -8.66 8.20
C ASN A 117 9.34 -9.17 7.91
N LEU A 118 8.36 -8.26 7.74
CA LEU A 118 7.00 -8.62 7.34
C LEU A 118 6.98 -9.37 5.99
N LEU A 119 7.66 -8.84 4.97
CA LEU A 119 7.73 -9.45 3.64
C LEU A 119 8.34 -10.84 3.65
N ASN A 120 9.39 -11.05 4.43
CA ASN A 120 10.06 -12.34 4.55
C ASN A 120 9.25 -13.38 5.34
N ASN A 121 8.26 -12.95 6.12
CA ASN A 121 7.50 -13.80 7.04
C ASN A 121 5.98 -13.60 6.92
N LEU A 122 5.47 -13.34 5.71
CA LEU A 122 4.04 -13.05 5.50
C LEU A 122 3.08 -14.15 5.98
N LYS A 123 3.51 -15.40 6.01
CA LYS A 123 2.69 -16.48 6.60
C LYS A 123 2.33 -16.23 8.08
N ASP A 124 3.18 -15.49 8.78
CA ASP A 124 3.05 -15.19 10.21
C ASP A 124 2.71 -13.70 10.46
N TYR A 125 2.17 -13.00 9.44
CA TYR A 125 1.96 -11.54 9.47
C TYR A 125 1.20 -11.06 10.72
N MET A 126 0.25 -11.84 11.22
CA MET A 126 -0.52 -11.47 12.41
C MET A 126 0.35 -11.31 13.66
N SER A 127 1.44 -12.06 13.77
CA SER A 127 2.39 -11.94 14.90
C SER A 127 3.38 -10.78 14.74
N LEU A 128 3.47 -10.20 13.55
CA LEU A 128 4.40 -9.11 13.21
C LEU A 128 3.74 -7.73 13.20
N LEU A 129 2.42 -7.69 13.13
CA LEU A 129 1.65 -6.44 13.22
C LEU A 129 1.57 -5.95 14.67
N PRO A 130 1.44 -4.62 14.90
CA PRO A 130 1.15 -4.10 16.23
C PRO A 130 -0.10 -4.74 16.84
N GLU A 131 -0.09 -4.97 18.15
CA GLU A 131 -1.20 -5.64 18.87
C GLU A 131 -2.57 -4.99 18.57
N LYS A 132 -2.66 -3.67 18.65
CA LYS A 132 -3.89 -2.94 18.33
C LYS A 132 -4.32 -3.06 16.87
N THR A 133 -3.39 -3.23 15.95
CA THR A 133 -3.69 -3.50 14.54
C THR A 133 -4.31 -4.88 14.40
N VAL A 134 -3.79 -5.88 15.11
CA VAL A 134 -4.32 -7.24 15.14
C VAL A 134 -5.73 -7.28 15.73
N GLU A 135 -5.97 -6.58 16.83
CA GLU A 135 -7.31 -6.46 17.43
C GLU A 135 -8.31 -5.87 16.43
N TYR A 136 -7.95 -4.75 15.81
CA TYR A 136 -8.76 -4.13 14.76
C TYR A 136 -9.02 -5.07 13.60
N PHE A 137 -7.99 -5.73 13.07
CA PHE A 137 -8.12 -6.59 11.90
C PHE A 137 -8.97 -7.82 12.18
N ASN A 138 -8.87 -8.41 13.37
CA ASN A 138 -9.74 -9.51 13.81
C ASN A 138 -11.22 -9.09 13.87
N ILE A 139 -11.51 -7.87 14.32
CA ILE A 139 -12.88 -7.33 14.31
C ILE A 139 -13.34 -7.09 12.87
N TYR A 140 -12.50 -6.44 12.06
CA TYR A 140 -12.79 -6.14 10.66
C TYR A 140 -13.15 -7.40 9.86
N GLN A 141 -12.37 -8.47 9.99
CA GLN A 141 -12.60 -9.72 9.24
C GLN A 141 -13.94 -10.39 9.55
N LYS A 142 -14.53 -10.16 10.73
CA LYS A 142 -15.85 -10.71 11.10
C LYS A 142 -16.99 -10.21 10.20
N TYR A 143 -16.82 -9.05 9.55
CA TYR A 143 -17.83 -8.51 8.64
C TYR A 143 -17.87 -9.23 7.28
N PHE A 144 -16.94 -10.12 7.01
CA PHE A 144 -16.82 -10.88 5.75
C PHE A 144 -17.04 -12.39 5.93
N ASN A 145 -17.50 -12.82 7.08
CA ASN A 145 -17.82 -14.23 7.39
C ASN A 145 -19.30 -14.52 7.22
#